data_78fa973e79709661c8fb195342e1ee52
#
_entry.id   78fa973e79709661c8fb195342e1ee52
#
_cell.length_a   1.000
_cell.length_b   1.000
_cell.length_c   1.000
_cell.angle_alpha   90.00
_cell.angle_beta   90.00
_cell.angle_gamma   90.00
#
_symmetry.space_group_name_H-M   'P 1'
#
loop_
_entity.id
_entity.type
_entity.pdbx_description
1 polymer ?
#
loop_
_entity_poly.entity_id
_entity_poly.type
_entity_poly.pdbx_seq_one_letter_code
_entity_poly.pdbx_strand_id
1 'polypeptide(L)'
;MTETAITDAVCHVLCERRTRLVFIDDVHLLNTRTRPGADTSDQVKTLAERVPATFVLAGVDVDKSPLLTGPRGAQLAARFKMLRTPPLLNGTAEQKALWRALLEAMETALRLTRHRPGTLVRHADYIHLLTGGVMASLSLLIREAAIRSVWDESFAITKKQLAQVVLDVQATNAARPTRRRQPGG
;
A
#
# COMPACT_ATOMS: atom_id res chain seq x y z
N MET A 1 -26.39 -8.58 -20.91
CA MET A 1 -25.13 -8.11 -21.49
C MET A 1 -24.08 -9.18 -21.19
N THR A 2 -23.38 -9.71 -22.18
CA THR A 2 -22.38 -10.77 -21.98
C THR A 2 -21.06 -10.16 -21.47
N GLU A 3 -20.24 -10.95 -20.78
CA GLU A 3 -18.91 -10.50 -20.30
C GLU A 3 -18.03 -9.96 -21.44
N THR A 4 -18.06 -10.64 -22.60
CA THR A 4 -17.36 -10.19 -23.80
C THR A 4 -17.84 -8.80 -24.25
N ALA A 5 -19.14 -8.55 -24.26
CA ALA A 5 -19.68 -7.25 -24.64
C ALA A 5 -19.27 -6.13 -23.68
N ILE A 6 -19.12 -6.44 -22.38
CA ILE A 6 -18.61 -5.50 -21.37
C ILE A 6 -17.13 -5.18 -21.64
N THR A 7 -16.30 -6.22 -21.86
CA THR A 7 -14.88 -6.06 -22.14
C THR A 7 -14.66 -5.24 -23.42
N ASP A 8 -15.43 -5.50 -24.47
CA ASP A 8 -15.37 -4.76 -25.72
C ASP A 8 -15.73 -3.28 -25.53
N ALA A 9 -16.81 -3.00 -24.78
CA ALA A 9 -17.22 -1.64 -24.48
C ALA A 9 -16.13 -0.88 -23.66
N VAL A 10 -15.53 -1.55 -22.65
CA VAL A 10 -14.44 -0.97 -21.86
C VAL A 10 -13.23 -0.67 -22.71
N CYS A 11 -12.77 -1.62 -23.54
CA CYS A 11 -11.66 -1.40 -24.48
C CYS A 11 -11.92 -0.20 -25.39
N HIS A 12 -13.13 -0.14 -25.98
CA HIS A 12 -13.52 0.95 -26.86
C HIS A 12 -13.42 2.31 -26.16
N VAL A 13 -14.03 2.45 -24.99
CA VAL A 13 -13.99 3.69 -24.20
C VAL A 13 -12.57 4.09 -23.82
N LEU A 14 -11.76 3.15 -23.33
CA LEU A 14 -10.38 3.42 -22.92
C LEU A 14 -9.51 3.88 -24.10
N CYS A 15 -9.69 3.27 -25.28
CA CYS A 15 -8.99 3.65 -26.51
C CYS A 15 -9.46 5.03 -27.01
N GLU A 16 -10.77 5.27 -27.05
CA GLU A 16 -11.35 6.53 -27.50
C GLU A 16 -10.88 7.71 -26.60
N ARG A 17 -10.82 7.48 -25.28
CA ARG A 17 -10.33 8.46 -24.29
C ARG A 17 -8.80 8.59 -24.29
N ARG A 18 -8.08 7.83 -25.10
CA ARG A 18 -6.61 7.80 -25.15
C ARG A 18 -6.00 7.56 -23.76
N THR A 19 -6.58 6.64 -23.01
CA THR A 19 -6.13 6.28 -21.67
C THR A 19 -4.70 5.76 -21.74
N ARG A 20 -3.82 6.33 -20.89
CA ARG A 20 -2.39 5.98 -20.84
C ARG A 20 -2.00 5.15 -19.63
N LEU A 21 -2.82 5.18 -18.60
CA LEU A 21 -2.61 4.43 -17.35
C LEU A 21 -3.93 3.84 -16.88
N VAL A 22 -3.92 2.55 -16.59
CA VAL A 22 -5.03 1.82 -15.96
C VAL A 22 -4.51 1.24 -14.65
N PHE A 23 -5.16 1.59 -13.56
CA PHE A 23 -4.84 1.09 -12.24
C PHE A 23 -5.96 0.15 -11.77
N ILE A 24 -5.61 -1.11 -11.47
CA ILE A 24 -6.54 -2.11 -10.94
C ILE A 24 -6.07 -2.45 -9.53
N ASP A 25 -6.83 -1.99 -8.54
CA ASP A 25 -6.53 -2.21 -7.14
C ASP A 25 -7.22 -3.44 -6.60
N ASP A 26 -6.73 -3.92 -5.46
CA ASP A 26 -7.28 -5.07 -4.73
C ASP A 26 -7.44 -6.35 -5.59
N VAL A 27 -6.51 -6.58 -6.53
CA VAL A 27 -6.56 -7.76 -7.42
C VAL A 27 -6.57 -9.10 -6.67
N HIS A 28 -6.14 -9.12 -5.41
CA HIS A 28 -6.20 -10.29 -4.54
C HIS A 28 -7.63 -10.70 -4.16
N LEU A 29 -8.61 -9.80 -4.28
CA LEU A 29 -10.03 -10.07 -4.05
C LEU A 29 -10.72 -10.69 -5.28
N LEU A 30 -10.07 -10.67 -6.44
CA LEU A 30 -10.63 -11.28 -7.65
C LEU A 30 -10.71 -12.80 -7.46
N ASN A 31 -11.94 -13.32 -7.45
CA ASN A 31 -12.17 -14.75 -7.28
C ASN A 31 -11.90 -15.49 -8.59
N THR A 32 -10.77 -16.19 -8.63
CA THR A 32 -10.34 -16.97 -9.81
C THR A 32 -10.55 -18.48 -9.65
N ARG A 33 -11.16 -18.93 -8.53
CA ARG A 33 -11.32 -20.37 -8.21
C ARG A 33 -12.53 -21.02 -8.85
N THR A 34 -13.48 -20.24 -9.34
CA THR A 34 -14.63 -20.73 -10.09
C THR A 34 -14.41 -20.57 -11.58
N ARG A 35 -15.17 -21.28 -12.44
CA ARG A 35 -15.10 -21.10 -13.90
C ARG A 35 -15.06 -19.62 -14.34
N PRO A 36 -15.87 -18.71 -13.73
CA PRO A 36 -15.75 -17.28 -13.99
C PRO A 36 -14.40 -16.67 -13.63
N GLY A 37 -13.66 -17.24 -12.69
CA GLY A 37 -12.35 -16.70 -12.30
C GLY A 37 -11.22 -16.97 -13.29
N ALA A 38 -11.28 -18.07 -14.04
CA ALA A 38 -10.37 -18.31 -15.17
C ALA A 38 -10.59 -17.23 -16.25
N ASP A 39 -11.83 -16.84 -16.47
CA ASP A 39 -12.20 -15.80 -17.41
C ASP A 39 -11.68 -14.42 -16.98
N THR A 40 -11.56 -14.15 -15.68
CA THR A 40 -11.02 -12.87 -15.16
C THR A 40 -9.56 -12.65 -15.56
N SER A 41 -8.70 -13.68 -15.49
CA SER A 41 -7.30 -13.57 -15.95
C SER A 41 -7.23 -13.32 -17.46
N ASP A 42 -8.08 -13.99 -18.22
CA ASP A 42 -8.16 -13.82 -19.67
C ASP A 42 -8.72 -12.44 -20.05
N GLN A 43 -9.66 -11.90 -19.25
CA GLN A 43 -10.20 -10.54 -19.43
C GLN A 43 -9.13 -9.46 -19.15
N VAL A 44 -8.40 -9.56 -18.05
CA VAL A 44 -7.29 -8.62 -17.72
C VAL A 44 -6.23 -8.69 -18.81
N LYS A 45 -5.89 -9.90 -19.30
CA LYS A 45 -4.96 -10.10 -20.40
C LYS A 45 -5.48 -9.41 -21.68
N THR A 46 -6.75 -9.63 -22.02
CA THR A 46 -7.39 -9.02 -23.20
C THR A 46 -7.37 -7.49 -23.13
N LEU A 47 -7.68 -6.91 -21.97
CA LEU A 47 -7.60 -5.47 -21.74
C LEU A 47 -6.17 -4.95 -21.95
N ALA A 48 -5.16 -5.64 -21.36
CA ALA A 48 -3.76 -5.25 -21.48
C ALA A 48 -3.20 -5.40 -22.91
N GLU A 49 -3.78 -6.27 -23.73
CA GLU A 49 -3.39 -6.46 -25.14
C GLU A 49 -4.06 -5.44 -26.08
N ARG A 50 -5.29 -5.07 -25.81
CA ARG A 50 -6.11 -4.25 -26.69
C ARG A 50 -6.03 -2.75 -26.42
N VAL A 51 -5.74 -2.37 -25.18
CA VAL A 51 -5.66 -0.95 -24.78
C VAL A 51 -4.19 -0.53 -24.73
N PRO A 52 -3.76 0.48 -25.50
CA PRO A 52 -2.38 0.95 -25.55
C PRO A 52 -2.05 1.81 -24.31
N ALA A 53 -2.14 1.22 -23.12
CA ALA A 53 -1.92 1.87 -21.83
C ALA A 53 -0.94 1.07 -20.95
N THR A 54 -0.36 1.72 -19.97
CA THR A 54 0.36 1.04 -18.89
C THR A 54 -0.66 0.52 -17.88
N PHE A 55 -0.59 -0.77 -17.55
CA PHE A 55 -1.43 -1.39 -16.54
C PHE A 55 -0.65 -1.56 -15.24
N VAL A 56 -1.25 -1.17 -14.12
CA VAL A 56 -0.74 -1.37 -12.77
C VAL A 56 -1.75 -2.22 -12.01
N LEU A 57 -1.32 -3.40 -11.58
CA LEU A 57 -2.10 -4.29 -10.72
C LEU A 57 -1.59 -4.15 -9.30
N ALA A 58 -2.45 -3.77 -8.37
CA ALA A 58 -2.11 -3.61 -6.96
C ALA A 58 -2.92 -4.54 -6.06
N GLY A 59 -2.38 -4.86 -4.89
CA GLY A 59 -3.05 -5.70 -3.90
C GLY A 59 -2.07 -6.35 -2.94
N VAL A 60 -2.60 -7.12 -1.99
CA VAL A 60 -1.82 -7.89 -1.03
C VAL A 60 -1.36 -9.19 -1.68
N ASP A 61 -0.08 -9.55 -1.51
CA ASP A 61 0.52 -10.81 -2.02
C ASP A 61 0.15 -11.08 -3.50
N VAL A 62 0.23 -10.05 -4.34
CA VAL A 62 -0.19 -10.10 -5.75
C VAL A 62 0.51 -11.22 -6.51
N ASP A 63 1.77 -11.50 -6.17
CA ASP A 63 2.57 -12.59 -6.74
C ASP A 63 2.02 -14.00 -6.40
N LYS A 64 1.25 -14.12 -5.33
CA LYS A 64 0.57 -15.36 -4.92
C LYS A 64 -0.91 -15.39 -5.32
N SER A 65 -1.40 -14.29 -5.87
CA SER A 65 -2.79 -14.20 -6.32
C SER A 65 -3.11 -15.25 -7.37
N PRO A 66 -4.28 -15.89 -7.31
CA PRO A 66 -4.75 -16.80 -8.36
C PRO A 66 -4.77 -16.16 -9.75
N LEU A 67 -4.87 -14.83 -9.83
CA LEU A 67 -4.79 -14.07 -11.09
C LEU A 67 -3.44 -14.27 -11.81
N LEU A 68 -2.33 -14.37 -11.04
CA LEU A 68 -0.97 -14.45 -11.57
C LEU A 68 -0.34 -15.85 -11.40
N THR A 69 -1.05 -16.81 -10.82
CA THR A 69 -0.56 -18.18 -10.60
C THR A 69 -1.28 -19.19 -11.50
N GLY A 70 -0.74 -20.41 -11.58
CA GLY A 70 -1.22 -21.44 -12.50
C GLY A 70 -0.83 -21.17 -13.97
N PRO A 71 -1.18 -22.07 -14.91
CA PRO A 71 -0.73 -21.98 -16.30
C PRO A 71 -1.16 -20.68 -17.03
N ARG A 72 -2.38 -20.21 -16.80
CA ARG A 72 -2.90 -18.96 -17.39
C ARG A 72 -2.35 -17.73 -16.66
N GLY A 73 -2.32 -17.75 -15.35
CA GLY A 73 -1.78 -16.66 -14.54
C GLY A 73 -0.29 -16.42 -14.80
N ALA A 74 0.50 -17.46 -15.03
CA ALA A 74 1.90 -17.36 -15.40
C ALA A 74 2.13 -16.59 -16.71
N GLN A 75 1.25 -16.77 -17.70
CA GLN A 75 1.31 -16.01 -18.97
C GLN A 75 1.03 -14.51 -18.73
N LEU A 76 0.11 -14.20 -17.84
CA LEU A 76 -0.17 -12.81 -17.44
C LEU A 76 0.99 -12.24 -16.63
N ALA A 77 1.50 -12.98 -15.64
CA ALA A 77 2.62 -12.57 -14.78
C ALA A 77 3.89 -12.24 -15.58
N ALA A 78 4.17 -12.98 -16.66
CA ALA A 78 5.34 -12.74 -17.51
C ALA A 78 5.34 -11.35 -18.21
N ARG A 79 4.20 -10.66 -18.23
CA ARG A 79 4.04 -9.33 -18.84
C ARG A 79 4.18 -8.19 -17.85
N PHE A 80 4.23 -8.50 -16.55
CA PHE A 80 4.29 -7.50 -15.47
C PHE A 80 5.63 -7.55 -14.75
N LYS A 81 6.15 -6.36 -14.45
CA LYS A 81 7.28 -6.23 -13.54
C LYS A 81 6.75 -6.15 -12.11
N MET A 82 7.17 -7.08 -11.26
CA MET A 82 6.80 -7.04 -9.84
C MET A 82 7.53 -5.91 -9.12
N LEU A 83 6.77 -5.05 -8.48
CA LEU A 83 7.26 -4.01 -7.57
C LEU A 83 6.79 -4.35 -6.16
N ARG A 84 7.71 -4.50 -5.24
CA ARG A 84 7.40 -4.74 -3.83
C ARG A 84 7.54 -3.45 -3.04
N THR A 85 6.61 -3.22 -2.11
CA THR A 85 6.63 -2.09 -1.16
C THR A 85 6.92 -2.60 0.25
N PRO A 86 8.19 -2.96 0.57
CA PRO A 86 8.54 -3.42 1.90
C PRO A 86 8.40 -2.30 2.93
N PRO A 87 8.27 -2.62 4.22
CA PRO A 87 8.37 -1.63 5.27
C PRO A 87 9.65 -0.81 5.15
N LEU A 88 9.56 0.48 5.43
CA LEU A 88 10.73 1.37 5.44
C LEU A 88 11.61 1.04 6.64
N LEU A 89 12.90 0.90 6.40
CA LEU A 89 13.89 0.61 7.43
C LEU A 89 14.38 1.91 8.07
N ASN A 90 14.90 1.81 9.30
CA ASN A 90 15.43 2.95 10.08
C ASN A 90 16.78 2.59 10.75
N GLY A 91 17.60 1.76 10.09
CA GLY A 91 18.88 1.29 10.62
C GLY A 91 20.07 2.16 10.21
N THR A 92 20.28 2.36 8.91
CA THR A 92 21.41 3.14 8.38
C THR A 92 21.11 4.64 8.36
N ALA A 93 22.15 5.45 8.18
CA ALA A 93 21.99 6.92 8.05
C ALA A 93 21.07 7.31 6.88
N GLU A 94 21.21 6.63 5.74
CA GLU A 94 20.39 6.85 4.55
C GLU A 94 18.94 6.47 4.80
N GLN A 95 18.68 5.33 5.44
CA GLN A 95 17.34 4.90 5.81
C GLN A 95 16.66 5.89 6.77
N LYS A 96 17.42 6.38 7.77
CA LYS A 96 16.94 7.41 8.70
C LYS A 96 16.63 8.72 7.99
N ALA A 97 17.46 9.11 7.03
CA ALA A 97 17.23 10.32 6.24
C ALA A 97 15.92 10.20 5.41
N LEU A 98 15.74 9.08 4.72
CA LEU A 98 14.52 8.80 3.96
C LEU A 98 13.27 8.79 4.85
N TRP A 99 13.35 8.11 6.01
CA TRP A 99 12.26 8.04 6.98
C TRP A 99 11.87 9.43 7.51
N ARG A 100 12.87 10.26 7.85
CA ARG A 100 12.64 11.64 8.32
C ARG A 100 12.05 12.52 7.23
N ALA A 101 12.54 12.42 6.00
CA ALA A 101 12.00 13.17 4.86
C ALA A 101 10.52 12.83 4.60
N LEU A 102 10.14 11.54 4.72
CA LEU A 102 8.75 11.11 4.63
C LEU A 102 7.89 11.74 5.74
N LEU A 103 8.36 11.71 6.99
CA LEU A 103 7.63 12.32 8.11
C LEU A 103 7.47 13.84 7.94
N GLU A 104 8.48 14.51 7.44
CA GLU A 104 8.45 15.94 7.13
C GLU A 104 7.42 16.25 6.04
N ALA A 105 7.39 15.45 4.97
CA ALA A 105 6.40 15.59 3.91
C ALA A 105 4.96 15.38 4.43
N MET A 106 4.74 14.35 5.26
CA MET A 106 3.44 14.11 5.88
C MET A 106 3.07 15.23 6.85
N GLU A 107 4.01 15.73 7.64
CA GLU A 107 3.80 16.84 8.56
C GLU A 107 3.41 18.14 7.83
N THR A 108 4.03 18.41 6.68
CA THR A 108 3.70 19.55 5.82
C THR A 108 2.26 19.47 5.28
N ALA A 109 1.74 18.25 5.06
CA ALA A 109 0.36 18.05 4.64
C ALA A 109 -0.67 18.25 5.79
N LEU A 110 -0.24 18.21 7.05
CA LEU A 110 -1.10 18.44 8.20
C LEU A 110 -1.48 19.94 8.29
N ARG A 111 -2.77 20.22 8.37
CA ARG A 111 -3.29 21.59 8.52
C ARG A 111 -3.82 21.83 9.95
N LEU A 112 -3.02 21.48 10.94
CA LEU A 112 -3.35 21.71 12.35
C LEU A 112 -2.77 23.04 12.82
N THR A 113 -3.63 23.93 13.31
CA THR A 113 -3.29 25.36 13.57
C THR A 113 -2.24 25.59 14.64
N ARG A 114 -2.07 24.65 15.58
CA ARG A 114 -1.08 24.76 16.68
C ARG A 114 0.05 23.74 16.56
N HIS A 115 0.07 22.94 15.49
CA HIS A 115 1.13 21.95 15.27
C HIS A 115 2.44 22.66 14.89
N ARG A 116 3.52 22.29 15.59
CA ARG A 116 4.84 22.87 15.31
C ARG A 116 5.59 22.03 14.29
N PRO A 117 6.09 22.63 13.19
CA PRO A 117 6.93 21.92 12.23
C PRO A 117 8.12 21.22 12.90
N GLY A 118 8.49 20.05 12.39
CA GLY A 118 9.57 19.21 12.93
C GLY A 118 9.19 18.35 14.13
N THR A 119 7.92 18.38 14.56
CA THR A 119 7.46 17.56 15.70
C THR A 119 7.49 16.07 15.35
N LEU A 120 6.98 15.66 14.18
CA LEU A 120 7.01 14.26 13.76
C LEU A 120 8.45 13.79 13.54
N VAL A 121 9.28 14.62 12.92
CA VAL A 121 10.71 14.32 12.70
C VAL A 121 11.46 14.13 14.03
N ARG A 122 11.15 14.92 15.07
CA ARG A 122 11.71 14.77 16.41
C ARG A 122 11.35 13.42 17.05
N HIS A 123 10.20 12.88 16.71
CA HIS A 123 9.72 11.59 17.21
C HIS A 123 9.91 10.45 16.18
N ALA A 124 10.78 10.60 15.17
CA ALA A 124 10.94 9.67 14.06
C ALA A 124 11.20 8.23 14.51
N ASP A 125 12.13 8.01 15.44
CA ASP A 125 12.46 6.66 15.92
C ASP A 125 11.30 6.04 16.70
N TYR A 126 10.57 6.84 17.47
CA TYR A 126 9.39 6.40 18.20
C TYR A 126 8.24 6.03 17.25
N ILE A 127 7.98 6.84 16.25
CA ILE A 127 6.96 6.57 15.22
C ILE A 127 7.34 5.30 14.44
N HIS A 128 8.64 5.12 14.12
CA HIS A 128 9.10 3.89 13.47
C HIS A 128 8.87 2.65 14.36
N LEU A 129 9.16 2.76 15.64
CA LEU A 129 8.90 1.67 16.61
C LEU A 129 7.42 1.27 16.65
N LEU A 130 6.50 2.24 16.62
CA LEU A 130 5.06 1.99 16.63
C LEU A 130 4.55 1.36 15.34
N THR A 131 5.10 1.77 14.20
CA THR A 131 4.57 1.41 12.87
C THR A 131 5.32 0.26 12.20
N GLY A 132 6.50 -0.08 12.70
CA GLY A 132 7.41 -1.02 12.04
C GLY A 132 7.85 -0.56 10.64
N GLY A 133 7.71 0.73 10.31
CA GLY A 133 7.97 1.26 8.97
C GLY A 133 6.89 0.94 7.92
N VAL A 134 5.77 0.34 8.32
CA VAL A 134 4.65 0.02 7.43
C VAL A 134 3.87 1.28 7.10
N MET A 135 3.74 1.60 5.80
CA MET A 135 3.10 2.85 5.34
C MET A 135 1.63 2.97 5.76
N ALA A 136 0.88 1.88 5.72
CA ALA A 136 -0.52 1.87 6.13
C ALA A 136 -0.65 2.21 7.63
N SER A 137 0.18 1.59 8.47
CA SER A 137 0.21 1.85 9.91
C SER A 137 0.69 3.27 10.23
N LEU A 138 1.66 3.79 9.46
CA LEU A 138 2.11 5.18 9.59
C LEU A 138 0.99 6.17 9.26
N SER A 139 0.32 5.96 8.13
CA SER A 139 -0.81 6.80 7.70
C SER A 139 -1.95 6.77 8.73
N LEU A 140 -2.30 5.59 9.23
CA LEU A 140 -3.30 5.43 10.28
C LEU A 140 -2.90 6.16 11.56
N LEU A 141 -1.65 5.96 12.03
CA LEU A 141 -1.13 6.60 13.24
C LEU A 141 -1.26 8.12 13.19
N ILE A 142 -0.77 8.73 12.10
CA ILE A 142 -0.78 10.19 11.97
C ILE A 142 -2.20 10.72 11.82
N ARG A 143 -3.04 10.06 11.03
CA ARG A 143 -4.45 10.46 10.84
C ARG A 143 -5.23 10.40 12.16
N GLU A 144 -5.14 9.29 12.89
CA GLU A 144 -5.85 9.14 14.16
C GLU A 144 -5.35 10.14 15.23
N ALA A 145 -4.02 10.36 15.29
CA ALA A 145 -3.47 11.37 16.18
C ALA A 145 -3.94 12.79 15.83
N ALA A 146 -4.05 13.10 14.53
CA ALA A 146 -4.58 14.38 14.07
C ALA A 146 -6.07 14.55 14.43
N ILE A 147 -6.90 13.53 14.19
CA ILE A 147 -8.33 13.55 14.55
C ILE A 147 -8.50 13.74 16.04
N ARG A 148 -7.76 13.02 16.88
CA ARG A 148 -7.78 13.18 18.33
C ARG A 148 -7.38 14.58 18.76
N SER A 149 -6.39 15.18 18.10
CA SER A 149 -5.95 16.54 18.42
C SER A 149 -7.01 17.60 18.10
N VAL A 150 -7.91 17.31 17.17
CA VAL A 150 -9.07 18.18 16.89
C VAL A 150 -10.14 17.98 17.94
N TRP A 151 -10.41 16.75 18.36
CA TRP A 151 -11.42 16.47 19.39
C TRP A 151 -11.06 16.99 20.79
N ASP A 152 -9.77 16.96 21.15
CA ASP A 152 -9.28 17.51 22.42
C ASP A 152 -8.88 18.99 22.32
N GLU A 153 -9.18 19.65 21.20
CA GLU A 153 -8.92 21.07 20.93
C GLU A 153 -7.45 21.49 21.07
N SER A 154 -6.53 20.53 21.09
CA SER A 154 -5.09 20.82 21.13
C SER A 154 -4.57 21.32 19.79
N PHE A 155 -5.17 20.87 18.68
CA PHE A 155 -4.80 21.19 17.30
C PHE A 155 -3.31 20.97 17.00
N ALA A 156 -2.71 20.02 17.69
CA ALA A 156 -1.31 19.64 17.52
C ALA A 156 -1.10 18.15 17.87
N ILE A 157 -0.30 17.45 17.08
CA ILE A 157 0.10 16.08 17.41
C ILE A 157 1.22 16.12 18.45
N THR A 158 1.06 15.37 19.51
CA THR A 158 2.05 15.20 20.57
C THR A 158 2.42 13.72 20.72
N LYS A 159 3.53 13.44 21.41
CA LYS A 159 3.92 12.05 21.72
C LYS A 159 2.84 11.30 22.50
N LYS A 160 2.09 11.98 23.36
CA LYS A 160 0.98 11.40 24.13
C LYS A 160 -0.14 10.92 23.21
N GLN A 161 -0.54 11.72 22.22
CA GLN A 161 -1.58 11.34 21.26
C GLN A 161 -1.12 10.19 20.37
N LEU A 162 0.15 10.21 19.89
CA LEU A 162 0.72 9.08 19.15
C LEU A 162 0.68 7.78 19.96
N ALA A 163 0.99 7.83 21.26
CA ALA A 163 0.97 6.67 22.14
C ALA A 163 -0.44 6.10 22.41
N GLN A 164 -1.48 6.89 22.22
CA GLN A 164 -2.88 6.49 22.44
C GLN A 164 -3.55 5.86 21.22
N VAL A 165 -2.91 5.92 20.07
CA VAL A 165 -3.45 5.29 18.85
C VAL A 165 -3.23 3.79 18.91
N VAL A 166 -4.32 3.04 18.76
CA VAL A 166 -4.25 1.58 18.61
C VAL A 166 -4.00 1.28 17.11
N LEU A 167 -2.84 0.71 16.83
CA LEU A 167 -2.48 0.31 15.48
C LEU A 167 -2.97 -1.11 15.17
N ASP A 168 -3.02 -1.41 13.89
CA ASP A 168 -3.45 -2.70 13.38
C ASP A 168 -2.48 -3.85 13.75
N VAL A 169 -2.92 -5.08 13.50
CA VAL A 169 -2.16 -6.31 13.77
C VAL A 169 -0.84 -6.37 12.97
N GLN A 170 -0.78 -5.73 11.80
CA GLN A 170 0.42 -5.76 10.96
C GLN A 170 1.57 -4.96 11.58
N ALA A 171 1.29 -3.77 12.12
CA ALA A 171 2.29 -2.98 12.84
C ALA A 171 2.79 -3.71 14.09
N THR A 172 1.89 -4.37 14.83
CA THR A 172 2.23 -5.13 16.04
C THR A 172 3.14 -6.32 15.72
N ASN A 173 2.94 -6.99 14.59
CA ASN A 173 3.78 -8.11 14.15
C ASN A 173 5.14 -7.66 13.60
N ALA A 174 5.21 -6.53 12.91
CA ALA A 174 6.46 -5.96 12.40
C ALA A 174 7.36 -5.42 13.53
N ALA A 175 6.75 -4.91 14.61
CA ALA A 175 7.47 -4.39 15.77
C ALA A 175 8.02 -5.49 16.72
N ARG A 176 7.63 -6.76 16.57
CA ARG A 176 8.20 -7.85 17.36
C ARG A 176 9.61 -8.16 16.90
N PRO A 177 10.65 -8.02 17.74
CA PRO A 177 11.99 -8.45 17.41
C PRO A 177 11.95 -9.95 17.13
N THR A 178 12.39 -10.36 15.95
CA THR A 178 12.61 -11.77 15.62
C THR A 178 13.61 -12.33 16.62
N ARG A 179 13.13 -13.16 17.55
CA ARG A 179 13.96 -13.90 18.47
C ARG A 179 14.94 -14.74 17.61
N ARG A 180 16.18 -14.30 17.53
CA ARG A 180 17.28 -15.07 16.92
C ARG A 180 17.26 -16.43 17.62
N ARG A 181 16.87 -17.49 16.88
CA ARG A 181 17.16 -18.87 17.31
C ARG A 181 18.68 -18.95 17.40
N GLN A 182 19.20 -19.06 18.60
CA GLN A 182 20.57 -19.54 18.79
C GLN A 182 20.61 -20.96 18.24
N PRO A 183 21.58 -21.32 17.39
CA PRO A 183 21.84 -22.71 17.07
C PRO A 183 22.32 -23.36 18.36
N GLY A 184 21.55 -24.35 18.84
CA GLY A 184 21.96 -25.20 19.96
C GLY A 184 23.26 -25.89 19.61
N GLY A 185 24.19 -25.83 20.54
CA GLY A 185 25.40 -26.60 20.54
C GLY A 185 25.15 -28.08 20.81
#